data_4a12aeeebf2793ff16d5a5cc49433b71
#
_entry.id   4a12aeeebf2793ff16d5a5cc49433b71
#
_cell.length_a   1.000
_cell.length_b   1.000
_cell.length_c   1.000
_cell.angle_alpha   90.00
_cell.angle_beta   90.00
_cell.angle_gamma   90.00
#
_symmetry.space_group_name_H-M   'P 1'
#
loop_
_entity.id
_entity.type
_entity.pdbx_description
1 polymer ?
#
loop_
_entity_poly.entity_id
_entity_poly.type
_entity_poly.pdbx_seq_one_letter_code
_entity_poly.pdbx_strand_id
1 'polypeptide(L)'
;MELSEMQARAAELEQQISALPAGSVTKKTVSGKDYFYHRWTENKKRREKYIPADELENFRVQIERRKALEQELKALKKQLPKAKPTNLSAFTTNVRTGEALRSFAASVRGYRRRECFRQLHDFVCGEPQDKVFILYGLRRTGKTTMIRQIFAEMNDAELAKAAFIQITAKDTLADVNRDLKALEAQGFRYVFLDEVTLMEDFIEGAALFSDVFAACGMKIVLSGTDSLGFLFTEDEQLYDR
;
A
#
# COMPACT_ATOMS: atom_id res chain seq x y z
N MET A 1 -15.66 3.03 25.18
CA MET A 1 -14.24 2.97 24.76
C MET A 1 -14.11 3.88 23.56
N GLU A 2 -13.25 4.88 23.63
CA GLU A 2 -13.05 5.82 22.54
C GLU A 2 -12.32 5.15 21.37
N LEU A 3 -12.44 5.68 20.16
CA LEU A 3 -11.85 5.10 18.94
C LEU A 3 -10.32 4.94 19.05
N SER A 4 -9.66 5.93 19.67
CA SER A 4 -8.22 5.91 19.94
C SER A 4 -7.80 4.80 20.89
N GLU A 5 -8.60 4.53 21.93
CA GLU A 5 -8.37 3.45 22.88
C GLU A 5 -8.52 2.08 22.24
N MET A 6 -9.53 1.92 21.37
CA MET A 6 -9.73 0.67 20.61
C MET A 6 -8.57 0.41 19.63
N GLN A 7 -8.04 1.43 19.00
CA GLN A 7 -6.88 1.30 18.10
C GLN A 7 -5.61 0.96 18.87
N ALA A 8 -5.36 1.62 20.01
CA ALA A 8 -4.24 1.31 20.89
C ALA A 8 -4.31 -0.14 21.43
N ARG A 9 -5.50 -0.57 21.84
CA ARG A 9 -5.71 -1.95 22.30
C ARG A 9 -5.51 -2.98 21.20
N ALA A 10 -5.94 -2.69 19.97
CA ALA A 10 -5.71 -3.57 18.83
C ALA A 10 -4.20 -3.72 18.52
N ALA A 11 -3.43 -2.64 18.56
CA ALA A 11 -1.97 -2.68 18.37
C ALA A 11 -1.26 -3.48 19.49
N GLU A 12 -1.67 -3.31 20.73
CA GLU A 12 -1.16 -4.08 21.87
C GLU A 12 -1.42 -5.60 21.71
N LEU A 13 -2.65 -5.96 21.31
CA LEU A 13 -3.02 -7.36 21.05
C LEU A 13 -2.19 -7.95 19.91
N GLU A 14 -1.96 -7.22 18.83
CA GLU A 14 -1.10 -7.66 17.72
C GLU A 14 0.34 -7.91 18.17
N GLN A 15 0.88 -7.05 19.02
CA GLN A 15 2.22 -7.23 19.59
C GLN A 15 2.27 -8.48 20.49
N GLN A 16 1.28 -8.69 21.37
CA GLN A 16 1.20 -9.87 22.23
C GLN A 16 1.07 -11.16 21.41
N ILE A 17 0.24 -11.16 20.36
CA ILE A 17 0.07 -12.30 19.45
C ILE A 17 1.38 -12.64 18.74
N SER A 18 2.14 -11.63 18.31
CA SER A 18 3.41 -11.84 17.61
C SER A 18 4.49 -12.51 18.46
N ALA A 19 4.45 -12.32 19.77
CA ALA A 19 5.35 -12.91 20.74
C ALA A 19 5.05 -14.39 21.07
N LEU A 20 3.87 -14.90 20.66
CA LEU A 20 3.43 -16.25 20.97
C LEU A 20 3.57 -17.20 19.75
N PRO A 21 3.86 -18.50 19.96
CA PRO A 21 4.02 -19.45 18.87
C PRO A 21 2.73 -19.62 18.06
N ALA A 22 2.85 -19.52 16.73
CA ALA A 22 1.72 -19.75 15.82
C ALA A 22 1.56 -21.23 15.53
N GLY A 23 0.34 -21.66 15.19
CA GLY A 23 0.06 -23.03 14.74
C GLY A 23 -0.69 -23.89 15.76
N SER A 24 -0.34 -25.18 15.81
CA SER A 24 -1.05 -26.17 16.66
C SER A 24 -0.11 -27.25 17.15
N VAL A 25 -0.51 -27.91 18.25
CA VAL A 25 0.15 -29.14 18.72
C VAL A 25 -0.56 -30.34 18.13
N THR A 26 0.19 -31.25 17.55
CA THR A 26 -0.31 -32.54 17.02
C THR A 26 0.34 -33.70 17.72
N LYS A 27 -0.44 -34.74 17.97
CA LYS A 27 0.02 -36.00 18.59
C LYS A 27 0.29 -37.02 17.50
N LYS A 28 1.40 -37.75 17.61
CA LYS A 28 1.70 -38.94 16.82
C LYS A 28 2.03 -40.10 17.74
N THR A 29 1.44 -41.24 17.54
CA THR A 29 1.71 -42.46 18.31
C THR A 29 2.60 -43.39 17.49
N VAL A 30 3.78 -43.72 17.98
CA VAL A 30 4.73 -44.61 17.35
C VAL A 30 5.10 -45.72 18.33
N SER A 31 4.90 -46.95 17.98
CA SER A 31 5.19 -48.12 18.83
C SER A 31 4.57 -48.03 20.23
N GLY A 32 3.33 -47.56 20.31
CA GLY A 32 2.59 -47.42 21.59
C GLY A 32 3.01 -46.23 22.47
N LYS A 33 3.95 -45.42 22.05
CA LYS A 33 4.38 -44.17 22.71
C LYS A 33 3.87 -42.94 21.99
N ASP A 34 3.43 -41.95 22.75
CA ASP A 34 2.91 -40.68 22.20
C ASP A 34 4.00 -39.67 22.12
N TYR A 35 4.09 -39.03 20.95
CA TYR A 35 5.01 -37.94 20.64
C TYR A 35 4.22 -36.71 20.21
N PHE A 36 4.64 -35.53 20.66
CA PHE A 36 3.95 -34.29 20.40
C PHE A 36 4.81 -33.38 19.51
N TYR A 37 4.17 -32.75 18.55
CA TYR A 37 4.84 -31.90 17.57
C TYR A 37 4.12 -30.57 17.46
N HIS A 38 4.88 -29.48 17.47
CA HIS A 38 4.43 -28.18 17.07
C HIS A 38 4.38 -28.12 15.54
N ARG A 39 3.24 -27.75 15.00
CA ARG A 39 3.05 -27.63 13.55
C ARG A 39 2.59 -26.23 13.20
N TRP A 40 3.30 -25.58 12.28
CA TRP A 40 2.97 -24.24 11.79
C TRP A 40 3.19 -24.15 10.28
N THR A 41 2.74 -23.01 9.66
CA THR A 41 2.98 -22.71 8.25
C THR A 41 3.88 -21.49 8.16
N GLU A 42 4.99 -21.60 7.45
CA GLU A 42 5.94 -20.55 7.19
C GLU A 42 6.23 -20.49 5.69
N ASN A 43 6.07 -19.31 5.06
CA ASN A 43 6.29 -19.13 3.61
C ASN A 43 5.52 -20.15 2.74
N LYS A 44 4.24 -20.41 3.07
CA LYS A 44 3.37 -21.41 2.43
C LYS A 44 3.86 -22.85 2.55
N LYS A 45 4.91 -23.13 3.33
CA LYS A 45 5.40 -24.47 3.62
C LYS A 45 5.02 -24.89 5.05
N ARG A 46 4.55 -26.11 5.21
CA ARG A 46 4.29 -26.69 6.54
C ARG A 46 5.59 -27.03 7.23
N ARG A 47 5.75 -26.59 8.48
CA ARG A 47 6.87 -26.89 9.37
C ARG A 47 6.38 -27.71 10.55
N GLU A 48 7.24 -28.55 11.06
CA GLU A 48 6.97 -29.41 12.21
C GLU A 48 8.21 -29.51 13.08
N LYS A 49 8.06 -29.38 14.41
CA LYS A 49 9.13 -29.52 15.39
C LYS A 49 8.65 -30.37 16.56
N TYR A 50 9.45 -31.30 17.02
CA TYR A 50 9.16 -32.11 18.21
C TYR A 50 9.13 -31.25 19.47
N ILE A 51 8.19 -31.54 20.37
CA ILE A 51 8.05 -30.86 21.69
C ILE A 51 8.39 -31.90 22.76
N PRO A 52 9.40 -31.66 23.62
CA PRO A 52 9.70 -32.48 24.79
C PRO A 52 8.48 -32.54 25.75
N ALA A 53 8.39 -33.63 26.48
CA ALA A 53 7.19 -33.86 27.36
C ALA A 53 7.12 -32.83 28.50
N ASP A 54 8.24 -32.38 29.01
CA ASP A 54 8.38 -31.34 30.04
C ASP A 54 7.94 -29.94 29.55
N GLU A 55 8.10 -29.64 28.26
CA GLU A 55 7.69 -28.36 27.65
C GLU A 55 6.26 -28.36 27.13
N LEU A 56 5.63 -29.53 26.97
CA LEU A 56 4.36 -29.72 26.28
C LEU A 56 3.25 -28.85 26.87
N GLU A 57 3.11 -28.85 28.19
CA GLU A 57 2.02 -28.16 28.89
C GLU A 57 2.17 -26.63 28.72
N ASN A 58 3.37 -26.11 28.90
CA ASN A 58 3.67 -24.70 28.70
C ASN A 58 3.39 -24.28 27.26
N PHE A 59 3.75 -25.12 26.29
CA PHE A 59 3.53 -24.85 24.88
C PHE A 59 2.02 -24.83 24.51
N ARG A 60 1.23 -25.73 25.10
CA ARG A 60 -0.23 -25.73 24.94
C ARG A 60 -0.86 -24.45 25.47
N VAL A 61 -0.48 -24.04 26.69
CA VAL A 61 -0.96 -22.80 27.29
C VAL A 61 -0.63 -21.58 26.42
N GLN A 62 0.55 -21.52 25.85
CA GLN A 62 0.93 -20.42 24.95
C GLN A 62 0.10 -20.39 23.67
N ILE A 63 -0.17 -21.54 23.05
CA ILE A 63 -1.03 -21.62 21.85
C ILE A 63 -2.48 -21.25 22.19
N GLU A 64 -3.02 -21.70 23.30
CA GLU A 64 -4.38 -21.36 23.73
C GLU A 64 -4.49 -19.86 24.03
N ARG A 65 -3.52 -19.30 24.73
CA ARG A 65 -3.43 -17.85 24.97
C ARG A 65 -3.40 -17.07 23.66
N ARG A 66 -2.61 -17.51 22.68
CA ARG A 66 -2.58 -16.89 21.34
C ARG A 66 -3.96 -16.92 20.70
N LYS A 67 -4.65 -18.06 20.70
CA LYS A 67 -6.00 -18.19 20.12
C LYS A 67 -7.00 -17.27 20.79
N ALA A 68 -6.95 -17.15 22.12
CA ALA A 68 -7.82 -16.24 22.86
C ALA A 68 -7.58 -14.78 22.47
N LEU A 69 -6.32 -14.34 22.36
CA LEU A 69 -5.95 -13.00 21.92
C LEU A 69 -6.36 -12.75 20.45
N GLU A 70 -6.24 -13.73 19.57
CA GLU A 70 -6.70 -13.64 18.17
C GLU A 70 -8.23 -13.49 18.09
N GLN A 71 -8.99 -14.16 18.97
CA GLN A 71 -10.44 -14.00 19.07
C GLN A 71 -10.82 -12.61 19.60
N GLU A 72 -10.14 -12.12 20.64
CA GLU A 72 -10.32 -10.77 21.18
C GLU A 72 -10.04 -9.71 20.12
N LEU A 73 -8.91 -9.82 19.42
CA LEU A 73 -8.54 -8.92 18.32
C LEU A 73 -9.59 -8.94 17.20
N LYS A 74 -10.09 -10.12 16.84
CA LYS A 74 -11.15 -10.28 15.83
C LYS A 74 -12.47 -9.64 16.27
N ALA A 75 -12.84 -9.76 17.54
CA ALA A 75 -14.03 -9.13 18.10
C ALA A 75 -13.88 -7.60 18.13
N LEU A 76 -12.70 -7.11 18.55
CA LEU A 76 -12.38 -5.69 18.59
C LEU A 76 -12.38 -5.09 17.18
N LYS A 77 -11.77 -5.76 16.19
CA LYS A 77 -11.79 -5.34 14.78
C LYS A 77 -13.19 -5.32 14.15
N LYS A 78 -14.15 -6.08 14.69
CA LYS A 78 -15.57 -6.00 14.27
C LYS A 78 -16.27 -4.77 14.85
N GLN A 79 -15.86 -4.32 16.05
CA GLN A 79 -16.41 -3.15 16.72
C GLN A 79 -15.76 -1.85 16.28
N LEU A 80 -14.50 -1.89 15.86
CA LEU A 80 -13.86 -0.77 15.19
C LEU A 80 -14.74 -0.42 14.00
N PRO A 81 -15.20 0.85 13.89
CA PRO A 81 -15.89 1.27 12.70
C PRO A 81 -14.96 0.90 11.55
N LYS A 82 -15.41 0.00 10.68
CA LYS A 82 -14.75 -0.19 9.40
C LYS A 82 -14.61 1.21 8.87
N ALA A 83 -13.36 1.70 8.73
CA ALA A 83 -13.14 2.97 8.06
C ALA A 83 -14.05 2.88 6.84
N LYS A 84 -15.14 3.65 6.84
CA LYS A 84 -16.03 3.72 5.67
C LYS A 84 -15.04 4.05 4.57
N PRO A 85 -14.93 3.24 3.52
CA PRO A 85 -14.14 3.65 2.38
C PRO A 85 -14.69 5.04 2.09
N THR A 86 -13.84 6.04 2.26
CA THR A 86 -14.17 7.44 1.97
C THR A 86 -14.77 7.38 0.59
N ASN A 87 -16.06 7.60 0.46
CA ASN A 87 -16.94 7.30 -0.66
C ASN A 87 -16.18 7.01 -1.98
N LEU A 88 -15.65 5.78 -2.13
CA LEU A 88 -15.05 5.29 -3.38
C LEU A 88 -16.09 5.26 -4.52
N SER A 89 -17.38 5.40 -4.17
CA SER A 89 -18.46 5.62 -5.13
C SER A 89 -18.45 7.03 -5.78
N ALA A 90 -17.56 7.93 -5.36
CA ALA A 90 -17.46 9.28 -5.92
C ALA A 90 -16.42 9.37 -7.06
N PHE A 91 -15.51 8.42 -7.19
CA PHE A 91 -14.48 8.43 -8.24
C PHE A 91 -14.87 7.53 -9.40
N THR A 92 -14.51 7.98 -10.60
CA THR A 92 -14.78 7.25 -11.87
C THR A 92 -13.70 6.20 -12.12
N THR A 93 -12.45 6.52 -11.76
CA THR A 93 -11.28 5.65 -11.92
C THR A 93 -10.98 4.85 -10.65
N ASN A 94 -9.98 3.96 -10.71
CA ASN A 94 -9.57 3.15 -9.55
C ASN A 94 -8.67 3.95 -8.60
N VAL A 95 -9.27 4.80 -7.79
CA VAL A 95 -8.58 5.65 -6.79
C VAL A 95 -8.41 4.92 -5.47
N ARG A 96 -7.20 4.96 -4.91
CA ARG A 96 -6.86 4.47 -3.57
C ARG A 96 -6.38 5.62 -2.70
N THR A 97 -6.88 5.69 -1.48
CA THR A 97 -6.52 6.71 -0.48
C THR A 97 -6.42 6.09 0.91
N GLY A 98 -5.84 6.77 1.87
CA GLY A 98 -5.83 6.41 3.28
C GLY A 98 -5.33 4.97 3.56
N GLU A 99 -6.13 4.15 4.24
CA GLU A 99 -5.74 2.79 4.63
C GLU A 99 -5.47 1.86 3.43
N ALA A 100 -6.13 2.10 2.29
CA ALA A 100 -5.85 1.36 1.06
C ALA A 100 -4.42 1.62 0.55
N LEU A 101 -3.87 2.84 0.73
CA LEU A 101 -2.47 3.14 0.43
C LEU A 101 -1.51 2.48 1.42
N ARG A 102 -1.83 2.45 2.72
CA ARG A 102 -1.01 1.76 3.73
C ARG A 102 -0.87 0.27 3.40
N SER A 103 -1.98 -0.37 3.11
CA SER A 103 -2.00 -1.78 2.72
C SER A 103 -1.23 -2.02 1.42
N PHE A 104 -1.34 -1.11 0.46
CA PHE A 104 -0.63 -1.14 -0.81
C PHE A 104 0.88 -0.99 -0.63
N ALA A 105 1.33 -0.13 0.28
CA ALA A 105 2.72 0.13 0.59
C ALA A 105 3.37 -0.98 1.44
N ALA A 106 2.60 -1.71 2.25
CA ALA A 106 3.13 -2.72 3.18
C ALA A 106 3.94 -3.82 2.49
N SER A 107 3.60 -4.16 1.24
CA SER A 107 4.22 -5.27 0.49
C SER A 107 5.65 -5.01 0.02
N VAL A 108 6.14 -3.76 0.06
CA VAL A 108 7.47 -3.37 -0.46
C VAL A 108 8.47 -3.01 0.64
N ARG A 109 8.09 -3.12 1.91
CA ARG A 109 9.00 -2.91 3.03
C ARG A 109 10.17 -3.90 2.93
N GLY A 110 11.38 -3.38 2.87
CA GLY A 110 12.61 -4.18 2.74
C GLY A 110 13.08 -4.42 1.29
N TYR A 111 12.37 -3.94 0.26
CA TYR A 111 12.87 -4.00 -1.10
C TYR A 111 13.99 -2.97 -1.29
N ARG A 112 15.05 -3.38 -2.03
CA ARG A 112 16.15 -2.47 -2.38
C ARG A 112 15.62 -1.30 -3.21
N ARG A 113 16.00 -0.08 -2.84
CA ARG A 113 15.69 1.13 -3.62
C ARG A 113 16.54 1.18 -4.88
N ARG A 114 15.95 1.69 -5.96
CA ARG A 114 16.67 2.02 -7.19
C ARG A 114 17.36 3.37 -7.06
N GLU A 115 18.38 3.61 -7.88
CA GLU A 115 19.13 4.89 -7.88
C GLU A 115 18.22 6.09 -8.14
N CYS A 116 17.29 5.98 -9.10
CA CYS A 116 16.31 7.02 -9.41
C CYS A 116 15.25 7.27 -8.33
N PHE A 117 15.15 6.41 -7.29
CA PHE A 117 14.24 6.62 -6.16
C PHE A 117 14.47 7.96 -5.46
N ARG A 118 15.74 8.38 -5.35
CA ARG A 118 16.09 9.65 -4.71
C ARG A 118 15.44 10.85 -5.43
N GLN A 119 15.46 10.88 -6.75
CA GLN A 119 14.85 11.96 -7.52
C GLN A 119 13.33 12.04 -7.29
N LEU A 120 12.65 10.89 -7.28
CA LEU A 120 11.22 10.83 -6.96
C LEU A 120 10.95 11.29 -5.52
N HIS A 121 11.75 10.85 -4.56
CA HIS A 121 11.63 11.24 -3.17
C HIS A 121 11.85 12.74 -2.98
N ASP A 122 12.91 13.30 -3.57
CA ASP A 122 13.24 14.73 -3.48
C ASP A 122 12.13 15.59 -4.11
N PHE A 123 11.50 15.13 -5.20
CA PHE A 123 10.32 15.79 -5.77
C PHE A 123 9.12 15.76 -4.81
N VAL A 124 8.83 14.61 -4.23
CA VAL A 124 7.65 14.44 -3.35
C VAL A 124 7.82 15.21 -2.04
N CYS A 125 9.00 15.17 -1.42
CA CYS A 125 9.29 15.83 -0.14
C CYS A 125 9.71 17.30 -0.28
N GLY A 126 10.08 17.77 -1.47
CA GLY A 126 10.50 19.15 -1.73
C GLY A 126 9.34 20.15 -1.73
N GLU A 127 9.63 21.40 -2.06
CA GLU A 127 8.61 22.43 -2.22
C GLU A 127 7.69 22.13 -3.42
N PRO A 128 6.43 22.58 -3.43
CA PRO A 128 5.55 22.52 -4.58
C PRO A 128 6.19 23.22 -5.79
N GLN A 129 6.05 22.61 -6.96
CA GLN A 129 6.52 23.14 -8.23
C GLN A 129 5.39 23.04 -9.25
N ASP A 130 5.39 23.92 -10.24
CA ASP A 130 4.42 23.90 -11.36
C ASP A 130 4.77 22.80 -12.39
N LYS A 131 5.36 21.72 -11.91
CA LYS A 131 5.85 20.60 -12.72
C LYS A 131 5.28 19.28 -12.25
N VAL A 132 5.19 18.35 -13.17
CA VAL A 132 4.89 16.94 -12.90
C VAL A 132 6.17 16.12 -12.89
N PHE A 133 6.20 15.06 -12.06
CA PHE A 133 7.29 14.09 -12.10
C PHE A 133 6.89 12.92 -13.01
N ILE A 134 7.70 12.63 -14.02
CA ILE A 134 7.44 11.55 -14.97
C ILE A 134 8.37 10.37 -14.67
N LEU A 135 7.79 9.22 -14.38
CA LEU A 135 8.47 7.97 -14.12
C LEU A 135 8.20 7.00 -15.28
N TYR A 136 9.09 6.95 -16.26
CA TYR A 136 8.93 6.10 -17.43
C TYR A 136 9.98 4.96 -17.46
N GLY A 137 9.74 3.97 -18.31
CA GLY A 137 10.65 2.84 -18.53
C GLY A 137 9.90 1.55 -18.80
N LEU A 138 10.61 0.50 -19.16
CA LEU A 138 10.07 -0.80 -19.54
C LEU A 138 9.11 -1.37 -18.49
N ARG A 139 8.20 -2.24 -18.90
CA ARG A 139 7.34 -2.98 -17.98
C ARG A 139 8.19 -3.80 -17.00
N ARG A 140 7.71 -3.95 -15.76
CA ARG A 140 8.37 -4.71 -14.69
C ARG A 140 9.71 -4.16 -14.21
N THR A 141 10.07 -2.92 -14.55
CA THR A 141 11.28 -2.27 -14.03
C THR A 141 11.14 -1.73 -12.60
N GLY A 142 9.98 -1.85 -11.99
CA GLY A 142 9.76 -1.48 -10.58
C GLY A 142 9.22 -0.06 -10.37
N LYS A 143 8.64 0.60 -11.38
CA LYS A 143 8.02 1.93 -11.26
C LYS A 143 6.96 1.98 -10.14
N THR A 144 5.97 1.11 -10.21
CA THR A 144 4.93 0.96 -9.17
C THR A 144 5.53 0.61 -7.80
N THR A 145 6.64 -0.16 -7.78
CA THR A 145 7.35 -0.49 -6.53
C THR A 145 7.94 0.76 -5.89
N MET A 146 8.56 1.65 -6.68
CA MET A 146 9.09 2.93 -6.17
C MET A 146 7.98 3.84 -5.63
N ILE A 147 6.84 3.93 -6.32
CA ILE A 147 5.66 4.66 -5.82
C ILE A 147 5.21 4.10 -4.46
N ARG A 148 5.13 2.78 -4.33
CA ARG A 148 4.79 2.13 -3.05
C ARG A 148 5.81 2.40 -1.95
N GLN A 149 7.10 2.49 -2.30
CA GLN A 149 8.16 2.85 -1.35
C GLN A 149 7.99 4.29 -0.85
N ILE A 150 7.58 5.22 -1.71
CA ILE A 150 7.23 6.59 -1.28
C ILE A 150 6.10 6.57 -0.26
N PHE A 151 4.99 5.87 -0.53
CA PHE A 151 3.89 5.76 0.44
C PHE A 151 4.31 5.10 1.77
N ALA A 152 5.27 4.17 1.72
CA ALA A 152 5.79 3.54 2.94
C ALA A 152 6.64 4.50 3.81
N GLU A 153 7.15 5.59 3.24
CA GLU A 153 7.94 6.61 3.92
C GLU A 153 7.13 7.84 4.35
N MET A 154 5.97 8.07 3.72
CA MET A 154 5.06 9.14 4.10
C MET A 154 4.57 8.98 5.54
N ASN A 155 4.57 10.08 6.30
CA ASN A 155 3.91 10.12 7.59
C ASN A 155 2.38 10.10 7.44
N ASP A 156 1.66 9.97 8.55
CA ASP A 156 0.21 9.83 8.56
C ASP A 156 -0.51 11.05 7.97
N ALA A 157 0.01 12.25 8.19
CA ALA A 157 -0.58 13.49 7.69
C ALA A 157 -0.38 13.65 6.17
N GLU A 158 0.76 13.25 5.65
CA GLU A 158 1.05 13.22 4.22
C GLU A 158 0.23 12.15 3.52
N LEU A 159 0.20 10.93 4.08
CA LEU A 159 -0.56 9.82 3.52
C LEU A 159 -2.07 10.10 3.48
N ALA A 160 -2.59 10.84 4.46
CA ALA A 160 -3.99 11.26 4.47
C ALA A 160 -4.34 12.22 3.31
N LYS A 161 -3.33 12.88 2.74
CA LYS A 161 -3.46 13.79 1.59
C LYS A 161 -2.91 13.19 0.29
N ALA A 162 -2.63 11.88 0.28
CA ALA A 162 -2.10 11.17 -0.88
C ALA A 162 -3.17 10.30 -1.54
N ALA A 163 -3.14 10.24 -2.86
CA ALA A 163 -3.99 9.38 -3.69
C ALA A 163 -3.16 8.63 -4.73
N PHE A 164 -3.56 7.40 -5.03
CA PHE A 164 -3.01 6.59 -6.10
C PHE A 164 -4.12 6.18 -7.06
N ILE A 165 -3.94 6.45 -8.33
CA ILE A 165 -4.87 6.13 -9.40
C ILE A 165 -4.22 5.06 -10.29
N GLN A 166 -4.81 3.88 -10.34
CA GLN A 166 -4.41 2.84 -11.26
C GLN A 166 -5.20 3.00 -12.57
N ILE A 167 -4.53 3.47 -13.60
CA ILE A 167 -5.14 3.65 -14.92
C ILE A 167 -5.31 2.29 -15.62
N THR A 168 -6.41 2.16 -16.33
CA THR A 168 -6.76 1.01 -17.17
C THR A 168 -7.08 1.49 -18.59
N ALA A 169 -7.08 0.58 -19.56
CA ALA A 169 -7.44 0.90 -20.97
C ALA A 169 -8.91 1.36 -21.16
N LYS A 170 -9.72 1.37 -20.11
CA LYS A 170 -11.11 1.86 -20.15
C LYS A 170 -11.24 3.29 -19.65
N ASP A 171 -10.24 3.79 -18.97
CA ASP A 171 -10.24 5.12 -18.38
C ASP A 171 -9.89 6.16 -19.46
N THR A 172 -10.55 7.30 -19.40
CA THR A 172 -10.29 8.44 -20.27
C THR A 172 -9.68 9.59 -19.50
N LEU A 173 -9.05 10.51 -20.21
CA LEU A 173 -8.52 11.75 -19.60
C LEU A 173 -9.63 12.56 -18.91
N ALA A 174 -10.85 12.54 -19.44
CA ALA A 174 -12.01 13.20 -18.85
C ALA A 174 -12.38 12.60 -17.48
N ASP A 175 -12.28 11.26 -17.32
CA ASP A 175 -12.52 10.58 -16.05
C ASP A 175 -11.46 10.94 -15.03
N VAL A 176 -10.19 10.90 -15.44
CA VAL A 176 -9.05 11.30 -14.60
C VAL A 176 -9.17 12.75 -14.16
N ASN A 177 -9.50 13.67 -15.07
CA ASN A 177 -9.68 15.10 -14.76
C ASN A 177 -10.80 15.32 -13.72
N ARG A 178 -11.93 14.59 -13.86
CA ARG A 178 -13.01 14.64 -12.87
C ARG A 178 -12.54 14.21 -11.49
N ASP A 179 -11.81 13.11 -11.43
CA ASP A 179 -11.32 12.56 -10.17
C ASP A 179 -10.24 13.45 -9.54
N LEU A 180 -9.34 14.04 -10.35
CA LEU A 180 -8.36 15.00 -9.87
C LEU A 180 -9.00 16.26 -9.28
N LYS A 181 -10.04 16.82 -9.92
CA LYS A 181 -10.81 17.95 -9.37
C LYS A 181 -11.49 17.59 -8.05
N ALA A 182 -12.02 16.38 -7.95
CA ALA A 182 -12.63 15.89 -6.72
C ALA A 182 -11.59 15.70 -5.60
N LEU A 183 -10.39 15.21 -5.92
CA LEU A 183 -9.28 15.07 -4.98
C LEU A 183 -8.76 16.44 -4.52
N GLU A 184 -8.58 17.39 -5.44
CA GLU A 184 -8.18 18.76 -5.13
C GLU A 184 -9.17 19.43 -4.17
N ALA A 185 -10.47 19.36 -4.46
CA ALA A 185 -11.54 19.91 -3.63
C ALA A 185 -11.60 19.29 -2.22
N GLN A 186 -11.14 18.03 -2.06
CA GLN A 186 -11.02 17.34 -0.79
C GLN A 186 -9.68 17.62 -0.07
N GLY A 187 -8.80 18.45 -0.64
CA GLY A 187 -7.52 18.84 -0.05
C GLY A 187 -6.38 17.86 -0.21
N PHE A 188 -6.49 16.92 -1.16
CA PHE A 188 -5.37 16.05 -1.53
C PHE A 188 -4.24 16.88 -2.15
N ARG A 189 -2.99 16.48 -1.87
CA ARG A 189 -1.79 17.19 -2.30
C ARG A 189 -0.83 16.33 -3.11
N TYR A 190 -0.85 15.03 -2.94
CA TYR A 190 0.06 14.08 -3.56
C TYR A 190 -0.75 13.10 -4.39
N VAL A 191 -0.65 13.15 -5.71
CA VAL A 191 -1.40 12.26 -6.59
C VAL A 191 -0.45 11.51 -7.52
N PHE A 192 -0.57 10.19 -7.50
CA PHE A 192 0.24 9.28 -8.27
C PHE A 192 -0.67 8.54 -9.26
N LEU A 193 -0.39 8.71 -10.55
CA LEU A 193 -1.10 8.02 -11.63
C LEU A 193 -0.18 6.96 -12.24
N ASP A 194 -0.59 5.71 -12.20
CA ASP A 194 0.20 4.59 -12.71
C ASP A 194 -0.37 4.05 -14.01
N GLU A 195 0.53 3.71 -14.97
CA GLU A 195 0.22 3.21 -16.30
C GLU A 195 -0.59 4.21 -17.17
N VAL A 196 -0.30 5.52 -17.10
CA VAL A 196 -1.02 6.57 -17.84
C VAL A 196 -1.00 6.37 -19.37
N THR A 197 -0.01 5.68 -19.89
CA THR A 197 0.09 5.33 -21.34
C THR A 197 -0.99 4.34 -21.82
N LEU A 198 -1.83 3.83 -20.94
CA LEU A 198 -2.99 3.01 -21.32
C LEU A 198 -4.18 3.86 -21.80
N MET A 199 -4.20 5.16 -21.50
CA MET A 199 -5.22 6.07 -22.03
C MET A 199 -4.85 6.49 -23.46
N GLU A 200 -5.79 6.34 -24.39
CA GLU A 200 -5.56 6.71 -25.80
C GLU A 200 -5.41 8.22 -26.00
N ASP A 201 -6.10 9.01 -25.17
CA ASP A 201 -6.14 10.48 -25.21
C ASP A 201 -5.10 11.16 -24.30
N PHE A 202 -4.18 10.38 -23.70
CA PHE A 202 -3.22 10.90 -22.72
C PHE A 202 -2.32 12.01 -23.28
N ILE A 203 -1.81 11.85 -24.51
CA ILE A 203 -0.83 12.77 -25.12
C ILE A 203 -1.46 14.15 -25.32
N GLU A 204 -2.68 14.19 -25.88
CA GLU A 204 -3.39 15.43 -26.20
C GLU A 204 -3.71 16.25 -24.94
N GLY A 205 -3.83 15.60 -23.80
CA GLY A 205 -4.18 16.24 -22.54
C GLY A 205 -3.11 16.26 -21.47
N ALA A 206 -1.88 15.85 -21.79
CA ALA A 206 -0.80 15.75 -20.79
C ALA A 206 -0.50 17.11 -20.12
N ALA A 207 -0.64 18.23 -20.85
CA ALA A 207 -0.49 19.58 -20.31
C ALA A 207 -1.47 19.91 -19.15
N LEU A 208 -2.63 19.24 -19.08
CA LEU A 208 -3.60 19.42 -18.01
C LEU A 208 -2.98 19.17 -16.62
N PHE A 209 -2.10 18.18 -16.50
CA PHE A 209 -1.51 17.81 -15.23
C PHE A 209 -0.59 18.89 -14.67
N SER A 210 0.22 19.52 -15.53
CA SER A 210 1.09 20.64 -15.14
C SER A 210 0.32 21.96 -15.01
N ASP A 211 -0.41 22.35 -16.04
CA ASP A 211 -0.98 23.69 -16.16
C ASP A 211 -2.16 23.94 -15.20
N VAL A 212 -2.88 22.87 -14.83
CA VAL A 212 -4.03 23.01 -13.94
C VAL A 212 -3.70 22.52 -12.53
N PHE A 213 -3.27 21.27 -12.39
CA PHE A 213 -3.18 20.65 -11.07
C PHE A 213 -1.84 20.93 -10.36
N ALA A 214 -0.70 20.86 -11.04
CA ALA A 214 0.57 21.20 -10.43
C ALA A 214 0.64 22.71 -10.09
N ALA A 215 0.11 23.58 -10.96
CA ALA A 215 0.00 25.01 -10.72
C ALA A 215 -0.86 25.35 -9.49
N CYS A 216 -1.83 24.51 -9.12
CA CYS A 216 -2.59 24.60 -7.87
C CYS A 216 -1.86 24.05 -6.63
N GLY A 217 -0.59 23.65 -6.78
CA GLY A 217 0.26 23.13 -5.70
C GLY A 217 0.05 21.65 -5.39
N MET A 218 -0.56 20.89 -6.29
CA MET A 218 -0.60 19.43 -6.21
C MET A 218 0.71 18.84 -6.75
N LYS A 219 1.28 17.88 -6.05
CA LYS A 219 2.42 17.10 -6.54
C LYS A 219 1.90 15.90 -7.34
N ILE A 220 2.07 15.96 -8.64
CA ILE A 220 1.62 14.94 -9.59
C ILE A 220 2.80 14.08 -10.02
N VAL A 221 2.66 12.78 -9.87
CA VAL A 221 3.61 11.78 -10.36
C VAL A 221 2.90 10.92 -11.40
N LEU A 222 3.40 10.93 -12.62
CA LEU A 222 2.90 10.12 -13.73
C LEU A 222 3.84 8.93 -13.94
N SER A 223 3.30 7.74 -14.08
CA SER A 223 4.06 6.53 -14.40
C SER A 223 3.52 5.87 -15.67
N GLY A 224 4.43 5.46 -16.55
CA GLY A 224 4.04 4.81 -17.79
C GLY A 224 5.14 3.95 -18.39
N THR A 225 4.85 3.32 -19.52
CA THR A 225 5.81 2.51 -20.28
C THR A 225 6.76 3.40 -21.11
N ASP A 226 7.74 2.79 -21.77
CA ASP A 226 8.86 3.44 -22.48
C ASP A 226 8.44 4.49 -23.52
N SER A 227 7.27 4.32 -24.14
CA SER A 227 6.73 5.28 -25.12
C SER A 227 6.50 6.69 -24.53
N LEU A 228 6.34 6.83 -23.21
CA LEU A 228 6.16 8.12 -22.57
C LEU A 228 7.37 9.04 -22.75
N GLY A 229 8.59 8.50 -22.64
CA GLY A 229 9.82 9.26 -22.86
C GLY A 229 9.92 9.80 -24.29
N PHE A 230 9.56 9.01 -25.30
CA PHE A 230 9.54 9.42 -26.69
C PHE A 230 8.52 10.54 -26.96
N LEU A 231 7.32 10.40 -26.41
CA LEU A 231 6.24 11.37 -26.63
C LEU A 231 6.56 12.74 -26.04
N PHE A 232 7.20 12.79 -24.88
CA PHE A 232 7.60 14.06 -24.25
C PHE A 232 8.87 14.67 -24.88
N THR A 233 9.69 13.89 -25.61
CA THR A 233 10.87 14.40 -26.32
C THR A 233 10.57 14.86 -27.73
N GLU A 234 9.49 14.38 -28.35
CA GLU A 234 9.09 14.82 -29.71
C GLU A 234 8.29 16.12 -29.69
N ASP A 235 7.59 16.42 -28.58
CA ASP A 235 6.86 17.68 -28.42
C ASP A 235 7.65 18.65 -27.54
N GLU A 236 8.35 19.62 -28.18
CA GLU A 236 9.14 20.65 -27.50
C GLU A 236 8.30 21.44 -26.45
N GLN A 237 6.99 21.59 -26.68
CA GLN A 237 6.10 22.27 -25.73
C GLN A 237 5.87 21.49 -24.44
N LEU A 238 6.07 20.16 -24.44
CA LEU A 238 5.94 19.31 -23.25
C LEU A 238 7.26 19.09 -22.51
N TYR A 239 8.40 19.36 -23.17
CA TYR A 239 9.73 19.12 -22.59
C TYR A 239 10.08 20.13 -21.48
N ASP A 240 9.63 21.38 -21.61
CA ASP A 240 9.89 22.46 -20.65
C ASP A 240 8.87 22.57 -19.49
N ARG A 241 7.94 21.65 -19.42
CA ARG A 241 6.86 21.58 -18.41
C ARG A 241 7.07 20.36 -17.51
#